data_cf3ab0209b94eb6c15f9822f182ca29d
#
_entry.id   cf3ab0209b94eb6c15f9822f182ca29d
#
_cell.length_a   1.000
_cell.length_b   1.000
_cell.length_c   1.000
_cell.angle_alpha   90.00
_cell.angle_beta   90.00
_cell.angle_gamma   90.00
#
_symmetry.space_group_name_H-M   'P 1'
#
loop_
_entity.id
_entity.type
_entity.pdbx_description
1 polymer ?
#
loop_
_entity_poly.entity_id
_entity_poly.type
_entity_poly.pdbx_seq_one_letter_code
_entity_poly.pdbx_strand_id
1 'polypeptide(L)'
;MRVKHPVLLVIPFLLASFSRTQAAEMLPDVQTYLSARVQEFDKIPAARRDLLNQLVEKMQTQQQSHLPVQLTFICTHNSRRSHFGQVWSAAAAAYYRVEGIQTFSGGTEATACNIRTVDALRRAGLTVTVADESRNPHYLLGYAKDFPPAVCYSKVYSDTANPQQGFIAILTCSDADAKCPIVTGAQARFPVTYEDPKAADGTSEESARYDERSRQIAREMMYVFSRFSLSVPAESK
;
A
#
# COMPACT_ATOMS: atom_id res chain seq x y z
N MET A 1 44.94 19.24 -57.27
CA MET A 1 44.29 18.27 -56.40
C MET A 1 44.17 18.86 -54.99
N ARG A 2 42.98 19.25 -54.52
CA ARG A 2 42.74 19.73 -53.16
C ARG A 2 42.17 18.58 -52.33
N VAL A 3 42.93 18.14 -51.34
CA VAL A 3 42.54 17.07 -50.38
C VAL A 3 41.61 17.74 -49.36
N LYS A 4 40.34 17.28 -49.34
CA LYS A 4 39.36 17.67 -48.31
C LYS A 4 39.55 16.75 -47.07
N HIS A 5 39.88 17.34 -45.93
CA HIS A 5 39.89 16.62 -44.65
C HIS A 5 38.44 16.52 -44.11
N PRO A 6 38.04 15.35 -43.60
CA PRO A 6 36.73 15.22 -42.95
C PRO A 6 36.79 15.87 -41.55
N VAL A 7 35.81 16.74 -41.28
CA VAL A 7 35.58 17.29 -39.94
C VAL A 7 34.89 16.23 -39.11
N LEU A 8 35.60 15.75 -38.09
CA LEU A 8 35.05 14.80 -37.12
C LEU A 8 34.12 15.58 -36.17
N LEU A 9 32.78 15.34 -36.29
CA LEU A 9 31.78 15.92 -35.39
C LEU A 9 31.80 15.14 -34.08
N VAL A 10 32.40 15.68 -33.04
CA VAL A 10 32.34 15.13 -31.68
C VAL A 10 31.01 15.53 -31.08
N ILE A 11 30.04 14.58 -31.00
CA ILE A 11 28.79 14.76 -30.29
C ILE A 11 29.10 14.62 -28.80
N PRO A 12 28.85 15.64 -27.96
CA PRO A 12 29.00 15.49 -26.53
C PRO A 12 27.92 14.54 -26.02
N PHE A 13 28.33 13.42 -25.45
CA PHE A 13 27.50 12.51 -24.70
C PHE A 13 27.02 13.28 -23.45
N LEU A 14 25.79 13.77 -23.48
CA LEU A 14 25.14 14.31 -22.28
C LEU A 14 24.94 13.15 -21.33
N LEU A 15 25.81 13.04 -20.31
CA LEU A 15 25.57 12.22 -19.15
C LEU A 15 24.29 12.76 -18.47
N ALA A 16 23.16 12.11 -18.75
CA ALA A 16 21.95 12.30 -17.99
C ALA A 16 22.30 11.92 -16.55
N SER A 17 22.42 12.94 -15.71
CA SER A 17 22.51 12.77 -14.26
C SER A 17 21.25 12.02 -13.82
N PHE A 18 21.35 10.72 -13.53
CA PHE A 18 20.31 10.00 -12.82
C PHE A 18 20.12 10.72 -11.49
N SER A 19 19.02 11.47 -11.42
CA SER A 19 18.59 12.13 -10.20
C SER A 19 18.48 11.02 -9.15
N ARG A 20 19.28 11.08 -8.10
CA ARG A 20 19.11 10.27 -6.89
C ARG A 20 17.65 10.42 -6.51
N THR A 21 16.87 9.36 -6.57
CA THR A 21 15.50 9.34 -6.05
C THR A 21 15.58 9.76 -4.59
N GLN A 22 15.12 10.97 -4.32
CA GLN A 22 15.12 11.52 -2.97
C GLN A 22 14.21 10.64 -2.14
N ALA A 23 14.74 10.01 -1.09
CA ALA A 23 13.97 9.16 -0.21
C ALA A 23 12.76 9.95 0.31
N ALA A 24 11.57 9.33 0.28
CA ALA A 24 10.35 9.97 0.77
C ALA A 24 10.57 10.50 2.20
N GLU A 25 10.40 11.81 2.38
CA GLU A 25 10.40 12.42 3.71
C GLU A 25 9.02 12.19 4.33
N MET A 26 8.94 11.26 5.27
CA MET A 26 7.68 10.96 5.96
C MET A 26 7.15 12.19 6.69
N LEU A 27 5.82 12.34 6.76
CA LEU A 27 5.22 13.33 7.65
C LEU A 27 5.59 12.98 9.10
N PRO A 28 5.97 13.95 9.97
CA PRO A 28 6.50 13.68 11.32
C PRO A 28 5.58 12.80 12.18
N ASP A 29 4.28 13.07 12.17
CA ASP A 29 3.31 12.29 12.94
C ASP A 29 3.15 10.87 12.40
N VAL A 30 3.16 10.69 11.07
CA VAL A 30 3.15 9.37 10.42
C VAL A 30 4.43 8.61 10.73
N GLN A 31 5.60 9.28 10.69
CA GLN A 31 6.88 8.69 11.08
C GLN A 31 6.83 8.17 12.52
N THR A 32 6.34 8.97 13.44
CA THR A 32 6.19 8.62 14.86
C THR A 32 5.22 7.45 15.02
N TYR A 33 4.07 7.52 14.36
CA TYR A 33 3.06 6.46 14.39
C TYR A 33 3.63 5.13 13.89
N LEU A 34 4.31 5.11 12.75
CA LEU A 34 4.87 3.88 12.17
C LEU A 34 6.05 3.34 12.97
N SER A 35 6.93 4.22 13.49
CA SER A 35 8.03 3.80 14.37
C SER A 35 7.55 3.07 15.62
N ALA A 36 6.43 3.50 16.20
CA ALA A 36 5.79 2.81 17.31
C ALA A 36 5.24 1.42 16.91
N ARG A 37 4.83 1.22 15.64
CA ARG A 37 4.35 -0.09 15.15
C ARG A 37 5.49 -1.11 15.03
N VAL A 38 6.71 -0.66 14.74
CA VAL A 38 7.89 -1.54 14.71
C VAL A 38 8.12 -2.21 16.07
N GLN A 39 7.86 -1.50 17.16
CA GLN A 39 8.00 -2.01 18.54
C GLN A 39 6.89 -3.00 18.95
N GLU A 40 5.94 -3.27 18.05
CA GLU A 40 4.79 -4.14 18.33
C GLU A 40 4.79 -5.44 17.53
N PHE A 41 5.88 -5.78 16.86
CA PHE A 41 5.95 -6.99 16.03
C PHE A 41 5.78 -8.29 16.86
N ASP A 42 6.16 -8.28 18.11
CA ASP A 42 5.94 -9.37 19.07
C ASP A 42 4.45 -9.67 19.33
N LYS A 43 3.58 -8.64 19.18
CA LYS A 43 2.13 -8.76 19.32
C LYS A 43 1.44 -9.45 18.14
N ILE A 44 2.16 -9.73 17.05
CA ILE A 44 1.61 -10.47 15.90
C ILE A 44 1.66 -11.96 16.25
N PRO A 45 0.52 -12.68 16.32
CA PRO A 45 0.50 -14.11 16.61
C PRO A 45 1.37 -14.93 15.62
N ALA A 46 1.96 -16.03 16.07
CA ALA A 46 2.87 -16.84 15.24
C ALA A 46 2.22 -17.26 13.91
N ALA A 47 1.03 -17.84 13.94
CA ALA A 47 0.33 -18.25 12.71
C ALA A 47 0.04 -17.07 11.76
N ARG A 48 -0.18 -15.88 12.31
CA ARG A 48 -0.34 -14.67 11.49
C ARG A 48 1.00 -14.25 10.87
N ARG A 49 2.10 -14.32 11.61
CA ARG A 49 3.44 -14.05 11.05
C ARG A 49 3.80 -15.02 9.93
N ASP A 50 3.46 -16.29 10.06
CA ASP A 50 3.70 -17.30 9.01
C ASP A 50 2.94 -16.95 7.72
N LEU A 51 1.67 -16.53 7.82
CA LEU A 51 0.90 -16.07 6.68
C LEU A 51 1.50 -14.80 6.04
N LEU A 52 1.94 -13.85 6.86
CA LEU A 52 2.57 -12.62 6.37
C LEU A 52 3.95 -12.91 5.73
N ASN A 53 4.71 -13.89 6.23
CA ASN A 53 5.96 -14.32 5.61
C ASN A 53 5.73 -14.94 4.23
N GLN A 54 4.68 -15.75 4.04
CA GLN A 54 4.30 -16.26 2.72
C GLN A 54 3.95 -15.14 1.74
N LEU A 55 3.29 -14.06 2.21
CA LEU A 55 3.06 -12.88 1.40
C LEU A 55 4.39 -12.22 1.00
N VAL A 56 5.34 -12.08 1.93
CA VAL A 56 6.69 -11.54 1.64
C VAL A 56 7.40 -12.38 0.60
N GLU A 57 7.41 -13.69 0.72
CA GLU A 57 8.04 -14.62 -0.23
C GLU A 57 7.44 -14.47 -1.65
N LYS A 58 6.12 -14.28 -1.73
CA LYS A 58 5.46 -14.03 -3.02
C LYS A 58 5.85 -12.69 -3.63
N MET A 59 5.93 -11.63 -2.81
CA MET A 59 6.41 -10.32 -3.26
C MET A 59 7.86 -10.40 -3.77
N GLN A 60 8.73 -11.10 -3.06
CA GLN A 60 10.14 -11.33 -3.45
C GLN A 60 10.24 -12.09 -4.78
N THR A 61 9.43 -13.12 -4.96
CA THR A 61 9.38 -13.89 -6.22
C THR A 61 8.99 -13.01 -7.41
N GLN A 62 8.00 -12.12 -7.25
CA GLN A 62 7.64 -11.17 -8.30
C GLN A 62 8.77 -10.20 -8.62
N GLN A 63 9.39 -9.63 -7.59
CA GLN A 63 10.51 -8.69 -7.75
C GLN A 63 11.71 -9.35 -8.44
N GLN A 64 12.08 -10.56 -8.04
CA GLN A 64 13.17 -11.33 -8.67
C GLN A 64 12.88 -11.68 -10.14
N SER A 65 11.61 -11.83 -10.48
CA SER A 65 11.15 -12.05 -11.86
C SER A 65 10.99 -10.73 -12.64
N HIS A 66 11.42 -9.60 -12.10
CA HIS A 66 11.24 -8.25 -12.67
C HIS A 66 9.79 -7.91 -12.99
N LEU A 67 8.84 -8.48 -12.25
CA LEU A 67 7.42 -8.18 -12.36
C LEU A 67 7.04 -7.09 -11.35
N PRO A 68 6.09 -6.21 -11.71
CA PRO A 68 5.58 -5.22 -10.76
C PRO A 68 4.98 -5.89 -9.52
N VAL A 69 5.32 -5.43 -8.32
CA VAL A 69 4.69 -5.89 -7.08
C VAL A 69 3.46 -5.03 -6.81
N GLN A 70 2.29 -5.56 -7.18
CA GLN A 70 1.00 -4.89 -7.07
C GLN A 70 0.17 -5.57 -5.98
N LEU A 71 -0.13 -4.86 -4.90
CA LEU A 71 -0.91 -5.36 -3.77
C LEU A 71 -2.33 -4.81 -3.84
N THR A 72 -3.34 -5.66 -4.01
CA THR A 72 -4.75 -5.25 -4.02
C THR A 72 -5.44 -5.79 -2.78
N PHE A 73 -5.82 -4.88 -1.88
CA PHE A 73 -6.54 -5.19 -0.65
C PHE A 73 -8.04 -5.26 -0.93
N ILE A 74 -8.66 -6.39 -0.60
CA ILE A 74 -10.06 -6.66 -0.94
C ILE A 74 -10.88 -6.94 0.33
N CYS A 75 -11.99 -6.23 0.50
CA CYS A 75 -13.04 -6.55 1.47
C CYS A 75 -14.40 -6.57 0.77
N THR A 76 -15.51 -6.71 1.49
CA THR A 76 -16.84 -6.73 0.86
C THR A 76 -17.15 -5.41 0.15
N HIS A 77 -17.12 -4.28 0.85
CA HIS A 77 -17.65 -3.00 0.35
C HIS A 77 -16.58 -1.98 -0.07
N ASN A 78 -15.29 -2.31 -0.01
CA ASN A 78 -14.20 -1.33 -0.18
C ASN A 78 -14.44 -0.03 0.61
N SER A 79 -14.75 -0.19 1.89
CA SER A 79 -15.18 0.94 2.72
C SER A 79 -14.26 1.20 3.93
N ARG A 80 -13.62 0.17 4.48
CA ARG A 80 -12.81 0.24 5.71
C ARG A 80 -11.48 -0.50 5.61
N ARG A 81 -11.48 -1.81 5.87
CA ARG A 81 -10.28 -2.66 6.04
C ARG A 81 -9.35 -2.66 4.83
N SER A 82 -9.91 -2.69 3.62
CA SER A 82 -9.12 -2.63 2.38
C SER A 82 -8.43 -1.29 2.19
N HIS A 83 -9.05 -0.17 2.58
CA HIS A 83 -8.41 1.14 2.56
C HIS A 83 -7.27 1.24 3.57
N PHE A 84 -7.46 0.75 4.81
CA PHE A 84 -6.36 0.66 5.77
C PHE A 84 -5.19 -0.15 5.21
N GLY A 85 -5.47 -1.29 4.57
CA GLY A 85 -4.43 -2.12 3.95
C GLY A 85 -3.67 -1.38 2.86
N GLN A 86 -4.37 -0.75 1.92
CA GLN A 86 -3.77 0.03 0.84
C GLN A 86 -2.87 1.15 1.39
N VAL A 87 -3.42 1.98 2.28
CA VAL A 87 -2.73 3.18 2.78
C VAL A 87 -1.51 2.82 3.62
N TRP A 88 -1.66 1.86 4.56
CA TRP A 88 -0.55 1.47 5.43
C TRP A 88 0.55 0.71 4.68
N SER A 89 0.21 0.00 3.61
CA SER A 89 1.23 -0.61 2.74
C SER A 89 2.00 0.44 1.94
N ALA A 90 1.33 1.47 1.40
CA ALA A 90 1.99 2.57 0.73
C ALA A 90 2.94 3.33 1.68
N ALA A 91 2.45 3.65 2.89
CA ALA A 91 3.24 4.33 3.91
C ALA A 91 4.42 3.48 4.41
N ALA A 92 4.22 2.14 4.58
CA ALA A 92 5.29 1.23 4.98
C ALA A 92 6.36 1.08 3.90
N ALA A 93 5.97 1.00 2.62
CA ALA A 93 6.91 0.98 1.50
C ALA A 93 7.79 2.24 1.50
N ALA A 94 7.18 3.42 1.68
CA ALA A 94 7.92 4.68 1.78
C ALA A 94 8.84 4.73 3.01
N TYR A 95 8.36 4.28 4.17
CA TYR A 95 9.14 4.22 5.42
C TYR A 95 10.40 3.36 5.28
N TYR A 96 10.28 2.17 4.67
CA TYR A 96 11.42 1.27 4.43
C TYR A 96 12.17 1.54 3.12
N ARG A 97 11.79 2.57 2.37
CA ARG A 97 12.42 2.95 1.10
C ARG A 97 12.39 1.81 0.07
N VAL A 98 11.28 1.11 0.02
CA VAL A 98 11.05 0.03 -0.93
C VAL A 98 10.39 0.60 -2.17
N GLU A 99 11.08 0.51 -3.30
CA GLU A 99 10.61 0.98 -4.61
C GLU A 99 9.87 -0.12 -5.38
N GLY A 100 9.14 0.26 -6.41
CA GLY A 100 8.45 -0.68 -7.31
C GLY A 100 7.20 -1.33 -6.73
N ILE A 101 6.71 -0.85 -5.58
CA ILE A 101 5.47 -1.34 -4.95
C ILE A 101 4.32 -0.42 -5.32
N GLN A 102 3.21 -1.02 -5.76
CA GLN A 102 1.96 -0.33 -6.00
C GLN A 102 0.86 -0.93 -5.12
N THR A 103 0.07 -0.09 -4.48
CA THR A 103 -0.97 -0.52 -3.54
C THR A 103 -2.34 -0.04 -3.97
N PHE A 104 -3.30 -0.95 -3.96
CA PHE A 104 -4.67 -0.74 -4.43
C PHE A 104 -5.67 -1.27 -3.41
N SER A 105 -6.90 -0.84 -3.55
CA SER A 105 -8.01 -1.44 -2.80
C SER A 105 -9.24 -1.65 -3.68
N GLY A 106 -10.06 -2.60 -3.30
CA GLY A 106 -11.32 -2.89 -3.96
C GLY A 106 -12.29 -3.65 -3.04
N GLY A 107 -13.51 -3.79 -3.49
CA GLY A 107 -14.53 -4.61 -2.85
C GLY A 107 -15.04 -5.70 -3.77
N THR A 108 -15.78 -6.65 -3.22
CA THR A 108 -16.68 -7.49 -4.02
C THR A 108 -17.89 -6.68 -4.48
N GLU A 109 -18.20 -5.61 -3.75
CA GLU A 109 -19.21 -4.60 -4.02
C GLU A 109 -18.60 -3.20 -3.81
N ALA A 110 -19.19 -2.17 -4.41
CA ALA A 110 -18.80 -0.79 -4.20
C ALA A 110 -19.91 -0.03 -3.44
N THR A 111 -19.53 0.79 -2.47
CA THR A 111 -20.43 1.65 -1.70
C THR A 111 -19.86 3.07 -1.59
N ALA A 112 -19.17 3.37 -0.47
CA ALA A 112 -18.41 4.58 -0.25
C ALA A 112 -17.24 4.32 0.72
N CYS A 113 -16.15 5.07 0.56
CA CYS A 113 -15.11 5.11 1.58
C CYS A 113 -15.66 5.70 2.87
N ASN A 114 -15.62 4.94 3.97
CA ASN A 114 -16.24 5.35 5.22
C ASN A 114 -15.44 6.48 5.88
N ILE A 115 -16.13 7.57 6.25
CA ILE A 115 -15.49 8.74 6.87
C ILE A 115 -14.74 8.38 8.17
N ARG A 116 -15.22 7.42 8.96
CA ARG A 116 -14.55 6.95 10.18
C ARG A 116 -13.19 6.31 9.89
N THR A 117 -13.06 5.64 8.72
CA THR A 117 -11.78 5.12 8.23
C THR A 117 -10.81 6.27 7.95
N VAL A 118 -11.29 7.30 7.27
CA VAL A 118 -10.51 8.52 6.95
C VAL A 118 -10.11 9.25 8.22
N ASP A 119 -11.03 9.37 9.20
CA ASP A 119 -10.76 10.03 10.48
C ASP A 119 -9.74 9.27 11.33
N ALA A 120 -9.77 7.94 11.32
CA ALA A 120 -8.74 7.13 11.99
C ALA A 120 -7.35 7.32 11.35
N LEU A 121 -7.28 7.42 10.02
CA LEU A 121 -6.03 7.72 9.31
C LEU A 121 -5.54 9.15 9.62
N ARG A 122 -6.45 10.13 9.70
CA ARG A 122 -6.13 11.50 10.10
C ARG A 122 -5.57 11.55 11.53
N ARG A 123 -6.19 10.85 12.48
CA ARG A 123 -5.67 10.74 13.87
C ARG A 123 -4.30 10.05 13.95
N ALA A 124 -3.98 9.19 12.99
CA ALA A 124 -2.66 8.56 12.86
C ALA A 124 -1.60 9.46 12.19
N GLY A 125 -1.97 10.72 11.85
CA GLY A 125 -1.04 11.75 11.35
C GLY A 125 -1.05 11.97 9.84
N LEU A 126 -1.91 11.27 9.07
CA LEU A 126 -1.98 11.51 7.62
C LEU A 126 -2.69 12.82 7.31
N THR A 127 -2.22 13.52 6.28
CA THR A 127 -3.00 14.63 5.71
C THR A 127 -4.14 14.08 4.87
N VAL A 128 -5.28 14.75 4.90
CA VAL A 128 -6.48 14.33 4.17
C VAL A 128 -7.02 15.49 3.35
N THR A 129 -7.08 15.29 2.05
CA THR A 129 -7.77 16.20 1.11
C THR A 129 -8.94 15.47 0.47
N VAL A 130 -10.10 16.12 0.43
CA VAL A 130 -11.29 15.64 -0.28
C VAL A 130 -11.25 16.21 -1.69
N ALA A 131 -11.21 15.36 -2.70
CA ALA A 131 -11.06 15.80 -4.09
C ALA A 131 -12.39 16.15 -4.76
N ASP A 132 -13.51 15.62 -4.24
CA ASP A 132 -14.86 15.88 -4.76
C ASP A 132 -15.94 15.70 -3.68
N GLU A 133 -17.14 16.23 -3.94
CA GLU A 133 -18.29 16.17 -3.02
C GLU A 133 -19.32 15.09 -3.42
N SER A 134 -18.88 14.05 -4.13
CA SER A 134 -19.77 12.96 -4.55
C SER A 134 -20.25 12.13 -3.35
N ARG A 135 -21.22 11.23 -3.59
CA ARG A 135 -21.65 10.26 -2.57
C ARG A 135 -20.56 9.22 -2.22
N ASN A 136 -19.53 9.12 -3.04
CA ASN A 136 -18.35 8.27 -2.84
C ASN A 136 -17.10 9.13 -3.08
N PRO A 137 -16.79 10.07 -2.16
CA PRO A 137 -15.72 11.04 -2.35
C PRO A 137 -14.36 10.36 -2.52
N HIS A 138 -13.51 10.97 -3.35
CA HIS A 138 -12.11 10.60 -3.44
C HIS A 138 -11.32 11.32 -2.35
N TYR A 139 -10.71 10.54 -1.46
CA TYR A 139 -9.82 11.04 -0.42
C TYR A 139 -8.37 10.86 -0.85
N LEU A 140 -7.61 11.96 -0.84
CA LEU A 140 -6.17 11.96 -1.05
C LEU A 140 -5.49 11.95 0.30
N LEU A 141 -4.79 10.86 0.62
CA LEU A 141 -4.20 10.58 1.93
C LEU A 141 -2.68 10.69 1.82
N GLY A 142 -2.13 11.83 2.25
CA GLY A 142 -0.70 12.07 2.25
C GLY A 142 -0.04 11.48 3.49
N TYR A 143 1.09 10.79 3.30
CA TYR A 143 1.89 10.16 4.35
C TYR A 143 3.36 10.59 4.31
N ALA A 144 3.81 11.18 3.22
CA ALA A 144 5.15 11.71 3.03
C ALA A 144 5.11 13.00 2.20
N LYS A 145 6.13 13.87 2.36
CA LYS A 145 6.29 15.06 1.52
C LYS A 145 6.73 14.65 0.12
N ASP A 146 6.31 15.42 -0.87
CA ASP A 146 6.72 15.24 -2.27
C ASP A 146 6.53 13.79 -2.79
N PHE A 147 5.60 13.05 -2.18
CA PHE A 147 5.23 11.70 -2.57
C PHE A 147 3.74 11.63 -2.93
N PRO A 148 3.36 10.89 -3.97
CA PRO A 148 1.97 10.78 -4.38
C PRO A 148 1.10 10.28 -3.22
N PRO A 149 -0.02 10.95 -2.90
CA PRO A 149 -0.93 10.50 -1.86
C PRO A 149 -1.61 9.19 -2.27
N ALA A 150 -1.99 8.39 -1.30
CA ALA A 150 -2.87 7.26 -1.55
C ALA A 150 -4.28 7.77 -1.84
N VAL A 151 -4.87 7.30 -2.95
CA VAL A 151 -6.24 7.67 -3.35
C VAL A 151 -7.21 6.61 -2.85
N CYS A 152 -8.16 7.02 -2.01
CA CYS A 152 -9.18 6.15 -1.44
C CYS A 152 -10.59 6.59 -1.83
N TYR A 153 -11.29 5.73 -2.55
CA TYR A 153 -12.72 5.77 -2.83
C TYR A 153 -13.20 4.34 -3.02
N SER A 154 -14.49 4.09 -2.82
CA SER A 154 -15.01 2.73 -2.92
C SER A 154 -15.19 2.32 -4.38
N LYS A 155 -14.66 1.17 -4.76
CA LYS A 155 -14.77 0.55 -6.09
C LYS A 155 -14.70 -0.96 -5.99
N VAL A 156 -15.20 -1.67 -6.98
CA VAL A 156 -15.00 -3.13 -7.08
C VAL A 156 -13.51 -3.42 -7.35
N TYR A 157 -13.05 -4.59 -6.93
CA TYR A 157 -11.62 -4.93 -7.12
C TYR A 157 -11.22 -5.02 -8.61
N SER A 158 -12.18 -5.32 -9.50
CA SER A 158 -12.00 -5.37 -10.94
C SER A 158 -12.20 -4.03 -11.66
N ASP A 159 -12.33 -2.91 -10.92
CA ASP A 159 -12.40 -1.57 -11.48
C ASP A 159 -11.13 -1.26 -12.29
N THR A 160 -11.27 -0.52 -13.40
CA THR A 160 -10.15 -0.17 -14.29
C THR A 160 -9.04 0.65 -13.64
N ALA A 161 -9.31 1.30 -12.51
CA ALA A 161 -8.31 1.98 -11.69
C ALA A 161 -7.43 1.00 -10.88
N ASN A 162 -7.77 -0.29 -10.86
CA ASN A 162 -6.99 -1.34 -10.22
C ASN A 162 -6.28 -2.21 -11.28
N PRO A 163 -5.20 -2.91 -10.92
CA PRO A 163 -4.55 -3.85 -11.84
C PRO A 163 -5.51 -4.98 -12.21
N GLN A 164 -5.55 -5.31 -13.51
CA GLN A 164 -6.48 -6.32 -14.03
C GLN A 164 -5.85 -7.71 -14.02
N GLN A 165 -4.52 -7.82 -13.99
CA GLN A 165 -3.77 -9.09 -13.98
C GLN A 165 -2.46 -8.94 -13.21
N GLY A 166 -1.94 -10.05 -12.73
CA GLY A 166 -0.58 -10.12 -12.16
C GLY A 166 -0.45 -9.61 -10.74
N PHE A 167 -1.52 -9.16 -10.10
CA PHE A 167 -1.50 -8.62 -8.75
C PHE A 167 -1.58 -9.71 -7.67
N ILE A 168 -1.19 -9.35 -6.45
CA ILE A 168 -1.38 -10.15 -5.24
C ILE A 168 -2.65 -9.66 -4.54
N ALA A 169 -3.64 -10.54 -4.43
CA ALA A 169 -4.89 -10.26 -3.72
C ALA A 169 -4.75 -10.52 -2.23
N ILE A 170 -5.09 -9.53 -1.41
CA ILE A 170 -5.07 -9.63 0.06
C ILE A 170 -6.50 -9.46 0.56
N LEU A 171 -7.13 -10.58 0.96
CA LEU A 171 -8.52 -10.61 1.44
C LEU A 171 -8.54 -10.15 2.89
N THR A 172 -9.15 -8.98 3.15
CA THR A 172 -9.14 -8.33 4.47
C THR A 172 -10.37 -8.60 5.32
N CYS A 173 -11.29 -9.44 4.84
CA CYS A 173 -12.43 -9.91 5.63
C CYS A 173 -12.81 -11.34 5.25
N SER A 174 -13.40 -12.07 6.22
CA SER A 174 -13.87 -13.45 6.05
C SER A 174 -14.93 -13.58 4.96
N ASP A 175 -15.83 -12.61 4.84
CA ASP A 175 -16.90 -12.64 3.83
C ASP A 175 -16.34 -12.54 2.40
N ALA A 176 -15.37 -11.65 2.16
CA ALA A 176 -14.71 -11.58 0.86
C ALA A 176 -13.85 -12.83 0.61
N ASP A 177 -13.23 -13.37 1.66
CA ASP A 177 -12.47 -14.63 1.58
C ASP A 177 -13.37 -15.80 1.19
N ALA A 178 -14.53 -15.96 1.82
CA ALA A 178 -15.48 -17.02 1.52
C ALA A 178 -16.17 -16.85 0.15
N LYS A 179 -16.52 -15.60 -0.23
CA LYS A 179 -17.23 -15.33 -1.50
C LYS A 179 -16.31 -15.29 -2.72
N CYS A 180 -15.02 -15.07 -2.53
CA CYS A 180 -14.03 -15.00 -3.62
C CYS A 180 -12.95 -16.08 -3.46
N PRO A 181 -13.30 -17.38 -3.60
CA PRO A 181 -12.29 -18.45 -3.58
C PRO A 181 -11.26 -18.28 -4.71
N ILE A 182 -11.70 -17.68 -5.81
CA ILE A 182 -10.84 -17.28 -6.93
C ILE A 182 -11.00 -15.77 -7.13
N VAL A 183 -9.89 -15.04 -7.15
CA VAL A 183 -9.84 -13.62 -7.51
C VAL A 183 -9.30 -13.53 -8.93
N THR A 184 -10.16 -13.21 -9.87
CA THR A 184 -9.80 -13.15 -11.30
C THR A 184 -8.66 -12.15 -11.52
N GLY A 185 -7.62 -12.57 -12.25
CA GLY A 185 -6.43 -11.76 -12.54
C GLY A 185 -5.35 -11.80 -11.47
N ALA A 186 -5.64 -12.26 -10.24
CA ALA A 186 -4.63 -12.37 -9.21
C ALA A 186 -3.65 -13.53 -9.46
N GLN A 187 -2.36 -13.30 -9.25
CA GLN A 187 -1.32 -14.33 -9.26
C GLN A 187 -1.28 -15.14 -7.96
N ALA A 188 -1.67 -14.53 -6.87
CA ALA A 188 -1.74 -15.16 -5.57
C ALA A 188 -2.83 -14.51 -4.72
N ARG A 189 -3.31 -15.24 -3.71
CA ARG A 189 -4.39 -14.82 -2.84
C ARG A 189 -4.02 -15.16 -1.38
N PHE A 190 -4.11 -14.15 -0.51
CA PHE A 190 -3.77 -14.29 0.91
C PHE A 190 -4.96 -13.85 1.79
N PRO A 191 -5.51 -14.72 2.65
CA PRO A 191 -6.62 -14.39 3.54
C PRO A 191 -6.10 -13.71 4.83
N VAL A 192 -5.63 -12.47 4.71
CA VAL A 192 -5.20 -11.65 5.85
C VAL A 192 -6.40 -10.92 6.43
N THR A 193 -7.31 -11.66 7.03
CA THR A 193 -8.60 -11.15 7.49
C THR A 193 -8.52 -10.38 8.80
N TYR A 194 -9.41 -9.41 8.98
CA TYR A 194 -9.54 -8.55 10.16
C TYR A 194 -11.01 -8.43 10.55
N GLU A 195 -11.29 -8.24 11.84
CA GLU A 195 -12.63 -7.89 12.30
C GLU A 195 -13.07 -6.53 11.77
N ASP A 196 -14.35 -6.37 11.46
CA ASP A 196 -14.90 -5.11 11.00
C ASP A 196 -15.10 -4.15 12.18
N PRO A 197 -14.50 -2.94 12.18
CA PRO A 197 -14.77 -1.95 13.22
C PRO A 197 -16.21 -1.44 13.20
N LYS A 198 -16.98 -1.71 12.13
CA LYS A 198 -18.39 -1.31 11.98
C LYS A 198 -19.28 -1.72 13.17
N ALA A 199 -18.93 -2.80 13.87
CA ALA A 199 -19.67 -3.25 15.03
C ALA A 199 -19.77 -2.17 16.14
N ALA A 200 -18.85 -1.20 16.15
CA ALA A 200 -18.85 -0.09 17.10
C ALA A 200 -19.49 1.21 16.56
N ASP A 201 -19.99 1.22 15.32
CA ASP A 201 -20.57 2.43 14.73
C ASP A 201 -21.72 2.99 15.60
N GLY A 202 -21.66 4.29 15.90
CA GLY A 202 -22.65 4.98 16.73
C GLY A 202 -22.55 4.72 18.24
N THR A 203 -21.52 4.04 18.72
CA THR A 203 -21.24 3.82 20.15
C THR A 203 -20.11 4.72 20.65
N SER A 204 -19.91 4.79 21.97
CA SER A 204 -18.77 5.48 22.58
C SER A 204 -17.41 4.87 22.21
N GLU A 205 -17.38 3.60 21.76
CA GLU A 205 -16.18 2.87 21.38
C GLU A 205 -15.79 3.05 19.89
N GLU A 206 -16.60 3.76 19.11
CA GLU A 206 -16.45 3.88 17.67
C GLU A 206 -15.01 4.27 17.25
N SER A 207 -14.56 5.43 17.73
CA SER A 207 -13.21 5.92 17.37
C SER A 207 -12.11 4.96 17.81
N ALA A 208 -12.20 4.40 19.01
CA ALA A 208 -11.23 3.48 19.57
C ALA A 208 -11.13 2.19 18.74
N ARG A 209 -12.24 1.65 18.25
CA ARG A 209 -12.27 0.44 17.41
C ARG A 209 -11.69 0.67 16.02
N TYR A 210 -11.95 1.83 15.41
CA TYR A 210 -11.35 2.18 14.13
C TYR A 210 -9.84 2.40 14.28
N ASP A 211 -9.40 3.06 15.37
CA ASP A 211 -7.97 3.26 15.65
C ASP A 211 -7.27 1.94 15.96
N GLU A 212 -7.89 1.04 16.71
CA GLU A 212 -7.38 -0.31 16.96
C GLU A 212 -7.16 -1.10 15.66
N ARG A 213 -8.15 -1.08 14.76
CA ARG A 213 -8.06 -1.77 13.48
C ARG A 213 -7.00 -1.15 12.56
N SER A 214 -6.96 0.16 12.50
CA SER A 214 -5.92 0.91 11.78
C SER A 214 -4.54 0.53 12.30
N ARG A 215 -4.35 0.53 13.62
CA ARG A 215 -3.10 0.16 14.30
C ARG A 215 -2.67 -1.27 14.03
N GLN A 216 -3.60 -2.22 14.08
CA GLN A 216 -3.32 -3.63 13.79
C GLN A 216 -2.83 -3.81 12.35
N ILE A 217 -3.54 -3.23 11.37
CA ILE A 217 -3.19 -3.33 9.96
C ILE A 217 -1.85 -2.64 9.69
N ALA A 218 -1.64 -1.43 10.25
CA ALA A 218 -0.36 -0.73 10.14
C ALA A 218 0.81 -1.56 10.68
N ARG A 219 0.67 -2.18 11.86
CA ARG A 219 1.70 -3.06 12.45
C ARG A 219 2.03 -4.23 11.55
N GLU A 220 1.03 -4.90 10.98
CA GLU A 220 1.22 -6.06 10.11
C GLU A 220 1.86 -5.65 8.77
N MET A 221 1.48 -4.52 8.19
CA MET A 221 2.13 -4.01 6.97
C MET A 221 3.56 -3.55 7.24
N MET A 222 3.82 -2.88 8.37
CA MET A 222 5.19 -2.56 8.78
C MET A 222 6.05 -3.82 8.94
N TYR A 223 5.51 -4.91 9.49
CA TYR A 223 6.19 -6.20 9.56
C TYR A 223 6.51 -6.75 8.17
N VAL A 224 5.53 -6.81 7.26
CA VAL A 224 5.71 -7.29 5.87
C VAL A 224 6.83 -6.52 5.19
N PHE A 225 6.79 -5.18 5.21
CA PHE A 225 7.77 -4.35 4.52
C PHE A 225 9.14 -4.36 5.19
N SER A 226 9.23 -4.57 6.51
CA SER A 226 10.50 -4.78 7.20
C SER A 226 11.21 -6.06 6.72
N ARG A 227 10.46 -7.14 6.50
CA ARG A 227 11.00 -8.41 5.99
C ARG A 227 11.35 -8.33 4.52
N PHE A 228 10.52 -7.68 3.73
CA PHE A 228 10.75 -7.48 2.31
C PHE A 228 11.98 -6.62 2.05
N SER A 229 12.18 -5.52 2.76
CA SER A 229 13.32 -4.61 2.60
C SER A 229 14.68 -5.27 2.92
N LEU A 230 14.71 -6.23 3.85
CA LEU A 230 15.93 -6.97 4.20
C LEU A 230 16.40 -7.91 3.10
N SER A 231 15.52 -8.28 2.17
CA SER A 231 15.81 -9.20 1.07
C SER A 231 16.19 -8.50 -0.24
N VAL A 232 15.96 -7.19 -0.33
CA VAL A 232 16.39 -6.39 -1.48
C VAL A 232 17.89 -6.14 -1.32
N PRO A 233 18.76 -6.64 -2.23
CA PRO A 233 20.18 -6.31 -2.17
C PRO A 233 20.35 -4.79 -2.17
N ALA A 234 21.16 -4.26 -1.25
CA ALA A 234 21.60 -2.89 -1.37
C ALA A 234 22.35 -2.80 -2.70
N GLU A 235 21.79 -2.06 -3.66
CA GLU A 235 22.50 -1.79 -4.90
C GLU A 235 23.91 -1.29 -4.52
N SER A 236 24.91 -2.00 -5.03
CA SER A 236 26.32 -1.68 -4.78
C SER A 236 26.56 -0.21 -5.12
N LYS A 237 26.97 0.52 -4.11
CA LYS A 237 27.38 1.92 -4.18
C LYS A 237 28.48 2.15 -5.21
#